data_20455a0d4197c6c784d0cc9c59329815
#
_entry.id   20455a0d4197c6c784d0cc9c59329815
#
_cell.length_a   1.000
_cell.length_b   1.000
_cell.length_c   1.000
_cell.angle_alpha   90.00
_cell.angle_beta   90.00
_cell.angle_gamma   90.00
#
_symmetry.space_group_name_H-M   'P 1'
#
loop_
_entity.id
_entity.type
_entity.pdbx_description
1 polymer ?
#
loop_
_entity_poly.entity_id
_entity_poly.type
_entity_poly.pdbx_seq_one_letter_code
_entity_poly.pdbx_strand_id
1 'polypeptide(L)'
;MPGMELLLPSGNQLNQLEMFQKRLLKQILSLPANVADVTIYILTGILPIEAQIHARALSFFNNICHQAENSTEKVLARCQLALKSNSSSSWFIELKQILRKYNLNEPIEYLNRPIKKSTWSNITRKCIHEFWSKAILEIVPLYTVILQLR
;
A
#
# COMPACT_ATOMS: atom_id res chain seq x y z
N MET A 1 -5.11 8.06 -9.18
CA MET A 1 -6.57 7.84 -9.02
C MET A 1 -7.03 8.51 -7.73
N PRO A 2 -7.69 9.64 -7.81
CA PRO A 2 -8.22 10.30 -6.62
C PRO A 2 -9.36 9.46 -6.02
N GLY A 3 -9.41 9.37 -4.69
CA GLY A 3 -10.45 8.65 -3.96
C GLY A 3 -10.17 7.17 -3.66
N MET A 4 -9.13 6.57 -4.19
CA MET A 4 -8.77 5.17 -3.90
C MET A 4 -8.28 4.98 -2.46
N GLU A 5 -7.81 6.04 -1.84
CA GLU A 5 -7.46 6.08 -0.42
C GLU A 5 -8.67 5.88 0.49
N LEU A 6 -9.86 6.21 0.01
CA LEU A 6 -11.13 6.05 0.74
C LEU A 6 -11.80 4.69 0.51
N LEU A 7 -11.58 4.12 -0.67
CA LEU A 7 -12.17 2.86 -1.10
C LEU A 7 -11.05 1.83 -1.25
N LEU A 8 -10.58 1.26 -0.17
CA LEU A 8 -9.59 0.20 -0.25
C LEU A 8 -10.13 -0.94 -1.12
N PRO A 9 -9.54 -1.19 -2.30
CA PRO A 9 -10.09 -2.14 -3.25
C PRO A 9 -9.99 -3.57 -2.72
N SER A 10 -10.96 -4.40 -3.08
CA SER A 10 -10.92 -5.84 -2.83
C SER A 10 -9.77 -6.51 -3.61
N GLY A 11 -9.38 -7.71 -3.21
CA GLY A 11 -8.32 -8.45 -3.88
C GLY A 11 -8.53 -8.59 -5.39
N ASN A 12 -9.77 -8.85 -5.85
CA ASN A 12 -10.08 -8.95 -7.28
C ASN A 12 -9.91 -7.61 -8.00
N GLN A 13 -10.39 -6.53 -7.41
CA GLN A 13 -10.23 -5.18 -7.98
C GLN A 13 -8.75 -4.79 -8.03
N LEU A 14 -8.01 -5.10 -6.99
CA LEU A 14 -6.57 -4.86 -6.94
C LEU A 14 -5.82 -5.61 -8.03
N ASN A 15 -6.13 -6.90 -8.24
CA ASN A 15 -5.55 -7.70 -9.32
C ASN A 15 -5.85 -7.13 -10.70
N GLN A 16 -7.07 -6.66 -10.96
CA GLN A 16 -7.42 -6.01 -12.23
C GLN A 16 -6.62 -4.73 -12.46
N LEU A 17 -6.46 -3.91 -11.43
CA LEU A 17 -5.66 -2.69 -11.50
C LEU A 17 -4.18 -2.99 -11.75
N GLU A 18 -3.63 -4.00 -11.08
CA GLU A 18 -2.25 -4.47 -11.29
C GLU A 18 -2.05 -4.97 -12.73
N MET A 19 -2.94 -5.77 -13.26
CA MET A 19 -2.88 -6.27 -14.63
C MET A 19 -2.92 -5.11 -15.63
N PHE A 20 -3.76 -4.12 -15.40
CA PHE A 20 -3.85 -2.93 -16.24
C PHE A 20 -2.54 -2.12 -16.22
N GLN A 21 -2.01 -1.85 -15.01
CA GLN A 21 -0.74 -1.14 -14.86
C GLN A 21 0.40 -1.84 -15.59
N LYS A 22 0.54 -3.14 -15.40
CA LYS A 22 1.59 -3.95 -16.06
C LYS A 22 1.48 -3.92 -17.57
N ARG A 23 0.26 -4.08 -18.10
CA ARG A 23 0.01 -4.01 -19.55
C ARG A 23 0.39 -2.65 -20.13
N LEU A 24 -0.02 -1.58 -19.46
CA LEU A 24 0.29 -0.21 -19.86
C LEU A 24 1.80 0.04 -19.87
N LEU A 25 2.50 -0.37 -18.82
CA LEU A 25 3.95 -0.21 -18.72
C LEU A 25 4.69 -1.02 -19.80
N LYS A 26 4.25 -2.25 -20.10
CA LYS A 26 4.80 -3.05 -21.21
C LYS A 26 4.65 -2.31 -22.54
N GLN A 27 3.50 -1.71 -22.80
CA GLN A 27 3.26 -0.92 -24.02
C GLN A 27 4.16 0.30 -24.10
N ILE A 28 4.27 1.07 -23.02
CA ILE A 28 5.13 2.28 -22.95
C ILE A 28 6.59 1.92 -23.18
N LEU A 29 7.05 0.80 -22.64
CA LEU A 29 8.42 0.33 -22.78
C LEU A 29 8.66 -0.46 -24.07
N SER A 30 7.65 -0.62 -24.91
CA SER A 30 7.70 -1.45 -26.13
C SER A 30 8.17 -2.90 -25.86
N LEU A 31 7.78 -3.45 -24.70
CA LEU A 31 8.12 -4.82 -24.31
C LEU A 31 7.07 -5.81 -24.81
N PRO A 32 7.49 -7.04 -25.18
CA PRO A 32 6.57 -8.12 -25.52
C PRO A 32 5.64 -8.46 -24.34
N ALA A 33 4.42 -8.90 -24.64
CA ALA A 33 3.42 -9.24 -23.63
C ALA A 33 3.87 -10.38 -22.68
N ASN A 34 4.73 -11.27 -23.14
CA ASN A 34 5.26 -12.41 -22.38
C ASN A 34 6.44 -12.08 -21.45
N VAL A 35 6.90 -10.83 -21.44
CA VAL A 35 7.95 -10.41 -20.49
C VAL A 35 7.46 -10.57 -19.06
N ALA A 36 8.32 -11.10 -18.20
CA ALA A 36 8.01 -11.30 -16.79
C ALA A 36 7.68 -9.97 -16.08
N ASP A 37 6.63 -9.98 -15.26
CA ASP A 37 6.14 -8.76 -14.59
C ASP A 37 7.18 -8.13 -13.66
N VAL A 38 8.03 -8.95 -13.03
CA VAL A 38 9.12 -8.47 -12.17
C VAL A 38 10.11 -7.58 -12.94
N THR A 39 10.34 -7.87 -14.20
CA THR A 39 11.21 -7.07 -15.07
C THR A 39 10.71 -5.63 -15.21
N ILE A 40 9.39 -5.45 -15.28
CA ILE A 40 8.77 -4.13 -15.41
C ILE A 40 9.06 -3.27 -14.18
N TYR A 41 8.90 -3.83 -12.99
CA TYR A 41 9.16 -3.14 -11.74
C TYR A 41 10.63 -2.76 -11.57
N ILE A 42 11.55 -3.65 -11.99
CA ILE A 42 13.00 -3.38 -11.96
C ILE A 42 13.37 -2.27 -12.94
N LEU A 43 12.87 -2.32 -14.17
CA LEU A 43 13.21 -1.35 -15.22
C LEU A 43 12.63 0.04 -14.95
N THR A 44 11.42 0.11 -14.42
CA THR A 44 10.72 1.38 -14.20
C THR A 44 10.96 1.98 -12.82
N GLY A 45 11.32 1.16 -11.84
CA GLY A 45 11.32 1.55 -10.43
C GLY A 45 9.92 1.88 -9.87
N ILE A 46 8.86 1.64 -10.66
CA ILE A 46 7.47 1.86 -10.23
C ILE A 46 7.04 0.69 -9.35
N LEU A 47 6.55 1.01 -8.17
CA LEU A 47 6.01 0.00 -7.26
C LEU A 47 4.63 -0.50 -7.72
N PRO A 48 4.23 -1.71 -7.29
CA PRO A 48 2.89 -2.22 -7.51
C PRO A 48 1.80 -1.21 -7.10
N ILE A 49 0.64 -1.28 -7.75
CA ILE A 49 -0.46 -0.35 -7.48
C ILE A 49 -0.96 -0.45 -6.05
N GLU A 50 -0.90 -1.62 -5.45
CA GLU A 50 -1.18 -1.84 -4.03
C GLU A 50 -0.32 -0.94 -3.14
N ALA A 51 0.98 -0.84 -3.41
CA ALA A 51 1.88 0.04 -2.68
C ALA A 51 1.47 1.52 -2.78
N GLN A 52 1.04 1.94 -3.96
CA GLN A 52 0.60 3.32 -4.20
C GLN A 52 -0.70 3.64 -3.45
N ILE A 53 -1.65 2.70 -3.44
CA ILE A 53 -2.91 2.84 -2.68
C ILE A 53 -2.63 2.90 -1.19
N HIS A 54 -1.77 2.03 -0.67
CA HIS A 54 -1.38 2.03 0.74
C HIS A 54 -0.71 3.34 1.15
N ALA A 55 0.18 3.88 0.31
CA ALA A 55 0.83 5.17 0.58
C ALA A 55 -0.19 6.31 0.72
N ARG A 56 -1.20 6.33 -0.15
CA ARG A 56 -2.28 7.33 -0.08
C ARG A 56 -3.16 7.14 1.16
N ALA A 57 -3.54 5.90 1.47
CA ALA A 57 -4.34 5.60 2.66
C ALA A 57 -3.62 6.04 3.94
N LEU A 58 -2.31 5.77 4.05
CA LEU A 58 -1.50 6.19 5.19
C LEU A 58 -1.36 7.71 5.27
N SER A 59 -1.23 8.40 4.14
CA SER A 59 -1.22 9.86 4.09
C SER A 59 -2.56 10.46 4.54
N PHE A 60 -3.67 9.90 4.09
CA PHE A 60 -5.01 10.30 4.50
C PHE A 60 -5.24 10.08 6.00
N PHE A 61 -4.80 8.94 6.52
CA PHE A 61 -4.86 8.67 7.95
C PHE A 61 -4.09 9.70 8.79
N ASN A 62 -2.90 10.09 8.35
CA ASN A 62 -2.14 11.13 9.04
C ASN A 62 -2.89 12.47 9.08
N ASN A 63 -3.61 12.82 8.02
CA ASN A 63 -4.45 14.01 8.03
C ASN A 63 -5.57 13.90 9.08
N ILE A 64 -6.17 12.72 9.26
CA ILE A 64 -7.17 12.47 10.32
C ILE A 64 -6.52 12.62 11.71
N CYS A 65 -5.32 12.10 11.92
CA CYS A 65 -4.61 12.20 13.19
C CYS A 65 -4.34 13.65 13.60
N HIS A 66 -4.21 14.57 12.66
CA HIS A 66 -3.96 16.00 12.91
C HIS A 66 -5.23 16.81 13.12
N GLN A 67 -6.41 16.23 12.98
CA GLN A 67 -7.66 16.93 13.24
C GLN A 67 -7.89 17.13 14.74
N ALA A 68 -8.85 18.00 15.09
CA ALA A 68 -9.26 18.22 16.47
C ALA A 68 -9.76 16.92 17.11
N GLU A 69 -9.57 16.76 18.42
CA GLU A 69 -10.00 15.55 19.14
C GLU A 69 -11.50 15.29 19.05
N ASN A 70 -12.29 16.33 18.90
CA ASN A 70 -13.75 16.26 18.74
C ASN A 70 -14.22 16.19 17.28
N SER A 71 -13.29 16.09 16.32
CA SER A 71 -13.68 15.92 14.91
C SER A 71 -14.41 14.59 14.70
N THR A 72 -15.37 14.58 13.79
CA THR A 72 -16.17 13.39 13.49
C THR A 72 -15.29 12.23 13.04
N GLU A 73 -14.30 12.51 12.21
CA GLU A 73 -13.38 11.52 11.66
C GLU A 73 -12.52 10.88 12.75
N LYS A 74 -12.00 11.69 13.67
CA LYS A 74 -11.14 11.19 14.75
C LYS A 74 -11.94 10.42 15.80
N VAL A 75 -13.13 10.87 16.14
CA VAL A 75 -14.05 10.15 17.03
C VAL A 75 -14.46 8.82 16.41
N LEU A 76 -14.82 8.81 15.12
CA LEU A 76 -15.18 7.60 14.40
C LEU A 76 -14.02 6.60 14.35
N ALA A 77 -12.79 7.07 14.09
CA ALA A 77 -11.59 6.24 14.11
C ALA A 77 -11.41 5.53 15.45
N ARG A 78 -11.48 6.27 16.56
CA ARG A 78 -11.36 5.69 17.90
C ARG A 78 -12.46 4.68 18.19
N CYS A 79 -13.71 4.99 17.85
CA CYS A 79 -14.85 4.10 18.05
C CYS A 79 -14.69 2.80 17.25
N GLN A 80 -14.37 2.88 15.98
CA GLN A 80 -14.25 1.69 15.14
C GLN A 80 -13.06 0.81 15.54
N LEU A 81 -11.93 1.41 15.88
CA LEU A 81 -10.75 0.66 16.35
C LEU A 81 -11.01 -0.05 17.70
N ALA A 82 -11.86 0.52 18.57
CA ALA A 82 -12.21 -0.07 19.85
C ALA A 82 -13.27 -1.17 19.73
N LEU A 83 -14.29 -1.00 18.85
CA LEU A 83 -15.47 -1.85 18.81
C LEU A 83 -15.45 -2.91 17.72
N LYS A 84 -14.72 -2.71 16.63
CA LYS A 84 -14.71 -3.64 15.49
C LYS A 84 -13.66 -4.73 15.66
N SER A 85 -14.00 -5.93 15.20
CA SER A 85 -13.05 -7.04 15.14
C SER A 85 -12.01 -6.83 14.02
N ASN A 86 -10.87 -7.53 14.12
CA ASN A 86 -9.82 -7.46 13.10
C ASN A 86 -10.24 -8.03 11.72
N SER A 87 -11.35 -8.74 11.64
CA SER A 87 -11.93 -9.26 10.40
C SER A 87 -13.01 -8.36 9.81
N SER A 88 -13.29 -7.22 10.44
CA SER A 88 -14.28 -6.26 9.94
C SER A 88 -13.80 -5.57 8.66
N SER A 89 -14.72 -5.30 7.74
CA SER A 89 -14.49 -4.50 6.53
C SER A 89 -14.46 -2.98 6.78
N SER A 90 -14.34 -2.57 8.03
CA SER A 90 -14.15 -1.15 8.36
C SER A 90 -12.84 -0.62 7.81
N TRP A 91 -12.88 0.59 7.20
CA TRP A 91 -11.69 1.24 6.65
C TRP A 91 -10.55 1.37 7.69
N PHE A 92 -10.88 1.71 8.94
CA PHE A 92 -9.87 1.83 10.01
C PHE A 92 -9.27 0.49 10.43
N ILE A 93 -10.03 -0.59 10.33
CA ILE A 93 -9.50 -1.95 10.58
C ILE A 93 -8.61 -2.39 9.42
N GLU A 94 -9.00 -2.13 8.18
CA GLU A 94 -8.16 -2.40 7.01
C GLU A 94 -6.87 -1.58 7.06
N LEU A 95 -6.94 -0.31 7.44
CA LEU A 95 -5.78 0.54 7.68
C LEU A 95 -4.85 -0.04 8.76
N LYS A 96 -5.40 -0.58 9.84
CA LYS A 96 -4.64 -1.29 10.88
C LYS A 96 -3.85 -2.46 10.29
N GLN A 97 -4.44 -3.22 9.37
CA GLN A 97 -3.72 -4.30 8.67
C GLN A 97 -2.61 -3.76 7.76
N ILE A 98 -2.84 -2.63 7.09
CA ILE A 98 -1.80 -1.96 6.27
C ILE A 98 -0.63 -1.53 7.15
N LEU A 99 -0.89 -0.90 8.30
CA LEU A 99 0.16 -0.52 9.24
C LEU A 99 0.99 -1.73 9.71
N ARG A 100 0.33 -2.82 10.04
CA ARG A 100 1.00 -4.08 10.43
C ARG A 100 1.84 -4.67 9.30
N LYS A 101 1.34 -4.64 8.07
CA LYS A 101 2.07 -5.11 6.89
C LYS A 101 3.44 -4.44 6.74
N TYR A 102 3.52 -3.15 7.05
CA TYR A 102 4.75 -2.36 6.94
C TYR A 102 5.52 -2.22 8.27
N ASN A 103 5.19 -3.01 9.28
CA ASN A 103 5.80 -2.95 10.62
C ASN A 103 5.73 -1.58 11.28
N LEU A 104 4.65 -0.86 11.05
CA LEU A 104 4.33 0.40 11.70
C LEU A 104 3.53 0.14 13.00
N ASN A 105 3.51 1.12 13.88
CA ASN A 105 2.82 1.01 15.17
C ASN A 105 1.29 0.94 14.99
N GLU A 106 0.60 0.61 16.06
CA GLU A 106 -0.86 0.56 16.07
C GLU A 106 -1.47 1.96 15.82
N PRO A 107 -2.60 2.04 15.11
CA PRO A 107 -3.18 3.32 14.70
C PRO A 107 -3.55 4.22 15.89
N ILE A 108 -3.89 3.64 17.04
CA ILE A 108 -4.23 4.41 18.23
C ILE A 108 -3.06 5.26 18.75
N GLU A 109 -1.83 4.80 18.58
CA GLU A 109 -0.63 5.55 18.97
C GLU A 109 -0.49 6.82 18.14
N TYR A 110 -0.73 6.73 16.84
CA TYR A 110 -0.68 7.89 15.94
C TYR A 110 -1.83 8.87 16.17
N LEU A 111 -3.02 8.38 16.55
CA LEU A 111 -4.13 9.23 16.95
C LEU A 111 -3.82 10.01 18.23
N ASN A 112 -3.13 9.39 19.18
CA ASN A 112 -2.75 10.02 20.44
C ASN A 112 -1.55 10.97 20.31
N ARG A 113 -0.59 10.62 19.44
CA ARG A 113 0.64 11.38 19.19
C ARG A 113 0.88 11.51 17.69
N PRO A 114 0.21 12.44 17.01
CA PRO A 114 0.36 12.64 15.59
C PRO A 114 1.79 12.98 15.19
N ILE A 115 2.29 12.36 14.14
CA ILE A 115 3.61 12.61 13.58
C ILE A 115 3.51 13.72 12.54
N LYS A 116 4.47 14.64 12.52
CA LYS A 116 4.55 15.71 11.52
C LYS A 116 4.47 15.14 10.10
N LYS A 117 3.69 15.77 9.23
CA LYS A 117 3.40 15.29 7.87
C LYS A 117 4.65 14.93 7.04
N SER A 118 5.70 15.75 7.11
CA SER A 118 6.95 15.49 6.38
C SER A 118 7.66 14.24 6.91
N THR A 119 7.74 14.09 8.21
CA THR A 119 8.34 12.92 8.87
C THR A 119 7.55 11.65 8.57
N TRP A 120 6.21 11.72 8.66
CA TRP A 120 5.32 10.62 8.32
C TRP A 120 5.49 10.14 6.88
N SER A 121 5.52 11.09 5.93
CA SER A 121 5.73 10.79 4.53
C SER A 121 7.07 10.07 4.27
N ASN A 122 8.13 10.47 4.96
CA ASN A 122 9.44 9.83 4.84
C ASN A 122 9.44 8.41 5.42
N ILE A 123 8.85 8.23 6.60
CA ILE A 123 8.75 6.91 7.27
C ILE A 123 7.94 5.95 6.41
N THR A 124 6.74 6.33 5.98
CA THR A 124 5.85 5.46 5.21
C THR A 124 6.43 5.12 3.85
N ARG A 125 7.03 6.09 3.15
CA ARG A 125 7.70 5.84 1.88
C ARG A 125 8.84 4.83 2.03
N LYS A 126 9.67 4.98 3.05
CA LYS A 126 10.77 4.07 3.33
C LYS A 126 10.26 2.65 3.60
N CYS A 127 9.31 2.49 4.53
CA CYS A 127 8.75 1.19 4.89
C CYS A 127 8.08 0.48 3.70
N ILE A 128 7.31 1.21 2.91
CA ILE A 128 6.65 0.68 1.71
C ILE A 128 7.69 0.26 0.67
N HIS A 129 8.68 1.10 0.41
CA HIS A 129 9.72 0.80 -0.56
C HIS A 129 10.55 -0.42 -0.14
N GLU A 130 10.96 -0.50 1.11
CA GLU A 130 11.73 -1.64 1.64
C GLU A 130 10.94 -2.95 1.53
N PHE A 131 9.66 -2.94 1.90
CA PHE A 131 8.80 -4.11 1.82
C PHE A 131 8.67 -4.63 0.38
N TRP A 132 8.31 -3.75 -0.56
CA TRP A 132 8.06 -4.15 -1.93
C TRP A 132 9.34 -4.43 -2.71
N SER A 133 10.43 -3.72 -2.46
CA SER A 133 11.73 -4.04 -3.06
C SER A 133 12.21 -5.42 -2.65
N LYS A 134 12.06 -5.78 -1.39
CA LYS A 134 12.37 -7.12 -0.90
C LYS A 134 11.48 -8.18 -1.55
N ALA A 135 10.17 -7.94 -1.61
CA ALA A 135 9.22 -8.86 -2.23
C ALA A 135 9.51 -9.07 -3.73
N ILE A 136 9.87 -8.02 -4.46
CA ILE A 136 10.25 -8.10 -5.88
C ILE A 136 11.55 -8.89 -6.04
N LEU A 137 12.56 -8.64 -5.23
CA LEU A 137 13.85 -9.31 -5.28
C LEU A 137 13.76 -10.81 -4.94
N GLU A 138 12.85 -11.20 -4.05
CA GLU A 138 12.62 -12.62 -3.72
C GLU A 138 12.04 -13.42 -4.89
N ILE A 139 11.36 -12.76 -5.84
CA ILE A 139 10.80 -13.41 -7.03
C ILE A 139 11.88 -13.64 -8.12
N VAL A 140 12.91 -12.82 -8.18
CA VAL A 140 13.96 -12.87 -9.24
C VAL A 140 14.65 -14.23 -9.34
N PRO A 141 15.09 -14.88 -8.27
CA PRO A 141 15.75 -16.19 -8.34
C PRO A 141 14.87 -17.28 -8.94
N LEU A 142 13.55 -17.25 -8.67
CA LEU A 142 12.59 -18.22 -9.20
C LEU A 142 12.50 -18.14 -10.73
N TYR A 143 12.53 -16.94 -11.30
CA TYR A 143 12.53 -16.75 -12.74
C TYR A 143 13.85 -17.21 -13.40
N THR A 144 14.97 -16.98 -12.75
CA THR A 144 16.28 -17.42 -13.25
C THR A 144 16.36 -18.95 -13.33
N VAL A 145 15.87 -19.65 -12.31
CA VAL A 145 15.80 -21.13 -12.30
C VAL A 145 14.88 -21.65 -13.40
N ILE A 146 13.72 -21.04 -13.60
CA ILE A 146 12.77 -21.45 -14.65
C ILE A 146 13.38 -21.24 -16.06
N LEU A 147 14.13 -20.17 -16.28
CA LEU A 147 14.79 -19.91 -17.55
C LEU A 147 15.95 -20.89 -17.84
N GLN A 148 16.61 -21.39 -16.79
CA GLN A 148 17.67 -22.40 -16.94
C GLN A 148 17.13 -23.82 -17.19
N LEU A 149 15.85 -24.08 -16.88
CA LEU A 149 15.18 -25.36 -17.10
C LEU A 149 14.51 -25.47 -18.47
N ARG A 150 14.60 -24.44 -19.32
CA ARG A 150 14.16 -24.42 -20.72
C ARG A 150 15.35 -24.57 -21.66
#